data_bb6950b64ce0c22d007a4469c2983afa
#
_entry.id   bb6950b64ce0c22d007a4469c2983afa
#
_cell.length_a   1.000
_cell.length_b   1.000
_cell.length_c   1.000
_cell.angle_alpha   90.00
_cell.angle_beta   90.00
_cell.angle_gamma   90.00
#
_symmetry.space_group_name_H-M   'P 1'
#
loop_
_entity.id
_entity.type
_entity.pdbx_description
1 polymer ?
#
loop_
_entity_poly.entity_id
_entity_poly.type
_entity_poly.pdbx_seq_one_letter_code
_entity_poly.pdbx_strand_id
1 'polypeptide(L)'
;MKNKKLLILIFALLGIILAACGGSDEPAEDQANEEGTTAEESADSDSGFPMTISPTVTSSQNRDGSETYTFEEVTFESVPERIVVFDYGFLDTLDALGVEGIVGVAKDSSLPAHLEKYSADEYGNIGTLKEPLLEDIAALEPDVIFISGRQATFYEQLKEITPNVVFVGTVDDDYWNTFLASVDIAAKLFDKEAEAEEYLAKIDSALEEINALAENYDTSLVTMYNEGELSGFSTNSRFGYVYENYGFKPVTEDINASSHGSNFGYEAILDFDPQVLFVIDRTAAVSGNSNIKEDIENDIIKQTTAYKENRIVYLDGPLWYLSGGGLQSELAKIEEVLAELK
;
A
#
# COMPACT_ATOMS: atom_id res chain seq x y z
N MET A 1 32.92 -6.60 13.06
CA MET A 1 33.56 -5.28 13.17
C MET A 1 33.74 -4.67 11.78
N LYS A 2 32.87 -3.75 11.39
CA LYS A 2 33.15 -2.63 10.47
C LYS A 2 31.90 -1.76 10.36
N ASN A 3 31.97 -0.63 11.04
CA ASN A 3 30.98 0.43 11.04
C ASN A 3 30.78 1.01 9.63
N LYS A 4 29.53 1.11 9.18
CA LYS A 4 29.16 2.05 8.12
C LYS A 4 28.28 3.15 8.74
N LYS A 5 28.91 4.29 8.98
CA LYS A 5 28.23 5.53 9.36
C LYS A 5 27.53 6.07 8.12
N LEU A 6 26.23 6.22 8.21
CA LEU A 6 25.42 6.92 7.23
C LEU A 6 25.70 8.42 7.30
N LEU A 7 26.02 9.01 6.17
CA LEU A 7 26.41 10.41 6.01
C LEU A 7 25.14 11.23 5.72
N ILE A 8 24.71 12.01 6.69
CA ILE A 8 23.67 13.04 6.50
C ILE A 8 24.32 14.23 5.82
N LEU A 9 23.89 14.58 4.62
CA LEU A 9 24.36 15.75 3.88
C LEU A 9 23.33 16.87 4.06
N ILE A 10 23.66 17.82 4.94
CA ILE A 10 22.90 19.08 5.10
C ILE A 10 23.41 20.05 4.05
N PHE A 11 22.56 20.49 3.14
CA PHE A 11 22.82 21.61 2.25
C PHE A 11 22.27 22.91 2.87
N ALA A 12 23.13 23.69 3.48
CA ALA A 12 22.84 25.07 3.82
C ALA A 12 23.50 25.96 2.75
N LEU A 13 22.69 26.62 1.92
CA LEU A 13 23.19 27.61 0.97
C LEU A 13 22.82 29.01 1.46
N LEU A 14 23.80 29.73 1.93
CA LEU A 14 23.73 31.13 2.37
C LEU A 14 24.03 32.05 1.17
N GLY A 15 23.03 32.79 0.70
CA GLY A 15 23.20 33.80 -0.33
C GLY A 15 23.35 35.19 0.30
N ILE A 16 24.54 35.81 0.15
CA ILE A 16 24.80 37.19 0.53
C ILE A 16 24.69 38.06 -0.71
N ILE A 17 23.82 39.07 -0.67
CA ILE A 17 23.71 40.12 -1.67
C ILE A 17 24.41 41.36 -1.14
N LEU A 18 25.41 41.86 -1.86
CA LEU A 18 26.01 43.15 -1.65
C LEU A 18 25.35 44.22 -2.51
N ALA A 19 24.91 45.27 -1.86
CA ALA A 19 24.47 46.50 -2.49
C ALA A 19 25.68 47.38 -2.79
N ALA A 20 25.65 48.08 -3.91
CA ALA A 20 26.54 49.23 -4.18
C ALA A 20 25.73 50.38 -4.80
N CYS A 21 25.86 51.52 -4.16
CA CYS A 21 25.27 52.83 -4.44
C CYS A 21 25.95 53.60 -5.60
N GLY A 22 25.23 54.62 -6.08
CA GLY A 22 25.70 55.87 -6.67
C GLY A 22 24.96 56.15 -7.98
N GLY A 23 24.31 57.26 -8.20
CA GLY A 23 24.23 58.61 -7.71
C GLY A 23 23.78 59.51 -8.86
N SER A 24 22.77 60.35 -8.58
CA SER A 24 22.42 61.69 -9.10
C SER A 24 22.37 61.96 -10.61
N ASP A 25 21.25 62.44 -11.13
CA ASP A 25 20.82 63.85 -11.32
C ASP A 25 19.50 63.90 -12.15
N GLU A 26 18.56 64.68 -11.69
CA GLU A 26 17.39 65.22 -12.43
C GLU A 26 17.76 66.42 -13.30
N PRO A 27 16.92 67.04 -14.19
CA PRO A 27 15.46 67.06 -14.17
C PRO A 27 14.70 67.16 -15.52
N ALA A 28 13.35 67.16 -15.42
CA ALA A 28 12.32 67.92 -16.09
C ALA A 28 11.56 67.31 -17.30
N GLU A 29 10.26 67.12 -17.00
CA GLU A 29 9.01 67.44 -17.77
C GLU A 29 8.84 66.91 -19.22
N ASP A 30 7.80 66.09 -19.44
CA ASP A 30 6.55 66.56 -20.03
C ASP A 30 5.47 65.45 -20.04
N GLN A 31 4.21 65.88 -19.98
CA GLN A 31 2.98 65.11 -19.88
C GLN A 31 2.63 64.39 -21.17
N ALA A 32 2.05 63.19 -21.09
CA ALA A 32 0.92 62.79 -21.89
C ALA A 32 0.26 61.52 -21.31
N ASN A 33 -1.01 61.70 -21.07
CA ASN A 33 -2.05 60.75 -20.70
C ASN A 33 -2.17 59.62 -21.74
N GLU A 34 -2.37 58.33 -21.26
CA GLU A 34 -3.38 57.43 -21.81
C GLU A 34 -3.44 56.09 -21.10
N GLU A 35 -4.64 55.81 -20.66
CA GLU A 35 -5.37 54.57 -20.46
C GLU A 35 -4.66 53.36 -19.81
N GLY A 36 -5.17 53.10 -18.60
CA GLY A 36 -4.89 51.88 -17.85
C GLY A 36 -5.42 50.64 -18.55
N THR A 37 -4.52 49.75 -18.82
CA THR A 37 -4.86 48.36 -18.91
C THR A 37 -4.35 47.71 -17.61
N THR A 38 -5.26 47.47 -16.70
CA THR A 38 -5.01 46.56 -15.57
C THR A 38 -4.73 45.19 -16.16
N ALA A 39 -3.46 44.84 -16.29
CA ALA A 39 -3.08 43.43 -16.35
C ALA A 39 -3.45 42.86 -14.96
N GLU A 40 -4.47 42.09 -14.89
CA GLU A 40 -4.64 41.13 -13.83
C GLU A 40 -3.41 40.21 -13.90
N GLU A 41 -2.47 40.39 -12.98
CA GLU A 41 -1.54 39.34 -12.62
C GLU A 41 -2.42 38.17 -12.13
N SER A 42 -2.72 37.24 -13.05
CA SER A 42 -3.12 35.90 -12.66
C SER A 42 -1.97 35.40 -11.80
N ALA A 43 -2.21 35.25 -10.52
CA ALA A 43 -1.40 34.43 -9.66
C ALA A 43 -1.34 33.06 -10.34
N ASP A 44 -0.22 32.79 -11.00
CA ASP A 44 0.15 31.45 -11.45
C ASP A 44 0.34 30.65 -10.17
N SER A 45 -0.74 30.03 -9.71
CA SER A 45 -0.65 29.00 -8.67
C SER A 45 0.19 27.90 -9.33
N ASP A 46 1.38 27.70 -8.82
CA ASP A 46 2.24 26.56 -9.18
C ASP A 46 1.45 25.29 -8.82
N SER A 47 0.62 24.84 -9.76
CA SER A 47 -0.33 23.72 -9.55
C SER A 47 0.39 22.37 -9.54
N GLY A 48 1.71 22.34 -9.74
CA GLY A 48 2.48 21.11 -9.89
C GLY A 48 2.15 20.29 -11.15
N PHE A 49 1.20 20.73 -11.98
CA PHE A 49 0.80 20.06 -13.21
C PHE A 49 1.34 20.79 -14.47
N PRO A 50 1.62 20.05 -15.58
CA PRO A 50 1.41 18.61 -15.76
C PRO A 50 2.35 17.76 -14.92
N MET A 51 1.82 16.65 -14.34
CA MET A 51 2.57 15.73 -13.50
C MET A 51 2.60 14.34 -14.11
N THR A 52 3.79 13.74 -14.24
CA THR A 52 3.96 12.36 -14.71
C THR A 52 4.12 11.41 -13.53
N ILE A 53 3.27 10.41 -13.47
CA ILE A 53 3.26 9.37 -12.46
C ILE A 53 3.77 8.06 -13.06
N SER A 54 4.80 7.50 -12.47
CA SER A 54 5.30 6.15 -12.79
C SER A 54 4.53 5.11 -11.98
N PRO A 55 4.20 3.93 -12.56
CA PRO A 55 3.60 2.83 -11.81
C PRO A 55 4.56 2.30 -10.73
N THR A 56 4.04 1.66 -9.67
CA THR A 56 4.87 1.06 -8.61
C THR A 56 5.81 -0.01 -9.14
N VAL A 57 5.40 -0.71 -10.21
CA VAL A 57 6.25 -1.59 -11.02
C VAL A 57 5.92 -1.42 -12.49
N THR A 58 6.91 -1.56 -13.37
CA THR A 58 6.74 -1.43 -14.83
C THR A 58 6.22 -2.70 -15.50
N SER A 59 6.22 -3.83 -14.79
CA SER A 59 5.70 -5.10 -15.31
C SER A 59 5.26 -6.03 -14.20
N SER A 60 4.30 -6.89 -14.51
CA SER A 60 3.85 -7.99 -13.66
C SER A 60 3.61 -9.24 -14.49
N GLN A 61 3.87 -10.40 -13.92
CA GLN A 61 3.57 -11.67 -14.57
C GLN A 61 2.26 -12.24 -14.02
N ASN A 62 1.52 -12.95 -14.87
CA ASN A 62 0.44 -13.77 -14.37
C ASN A 62 1.01 -14.94 -13.53
N ARG A 63 0.12 -15.59 -12.78
CA ARG A 63 0.47 -16.55 -11.73
C ARG A 63 1.32 -17.75 -12.23
N ASP A 64 1.12 -18.19 -13.47
CA ASP A 64 1.85 -19.32 -14.07
C ASP A 64 3.10 -18.87 -14.88
N GLY A 65 3.36 -17.55 -14.92
CA GLY A 65 4.49 -16.96 -15.64
C GLY A 65 4.35 -17.01 -17.17
N SER A 66 3.18 -17.42 -17.72
CA SER A 66 2.96 -17.55 -19.15
C SER A 66 2.80 -16.20 -19.87
N GLU A 67 2.37 -15.18 -19.15
CA GLU A 67 2.15 -13.83 -19.67
C GLU A 67 2.79 -12.77 -18.79
N THR A 68 3.32 -11.72 -19.43
CA THR A 68 3.86 -10.53 -18.75
C THR A 68 3.09 -9.32 -19.23
N TYR A 69 2.58 -8.55 -18.27
CA TYR A 69 1.90 -7.28 -18.51
C TYR A 69 2.86 -6.14 -18.21
N THR A 70 2.86 -5.12 -19.08
CA THR A 70 3.71 -3.94 -18.95
C THR A 70 2.83 -2.72 -18.68
N PHE A 71 3.23 -1.89 -17.73
CA PHE A 71 2.52 -0.69 -17.31
C PHE A 71 3.33 0.54 -17.67
N GLU A 72 2.63 1.56 -18.19
CA GLU A 72 3.22 2.79 -18.68
C GLU A 72 3.09 3.91 -17.64
N GLU A 73 3.93 4.91 -17.76
CA GLU A 73 3.79 6.19 -17.06
C GLU A 73 2.56 6.94 -17.56
N VAL A 74 1.89 7.66 -16.68
CA VAL A 74 0.72 8.47 -17.00
C VAL A 74 1.00 9.92 -16.66
N THR A 75 0.73 10.83 -17.62
CA THR A 75 0.84 12.27 -17.40
C THR A 75 -0.55 12.86 -17.16
N PHE A 76 -0.73 13.48 -16.01
CA PHE A 76 -1.94 14.20 -15.62
C PHE A 76 -1.76 15.68 -15.89
N GLU A 77 -2.76 16.31 -16.49
CA GLU A 77 -2.79 17.77 -16.73
C GLU A 77 -3.40 18.53 -15.54
N SER A 78 -4.11 17.83 -14.67
CA SER A 78 -4.73 18.34 -13.44
C SER A 78 -4.97 17.20 -12.44
N VAL A 79 -5.32 17.52 -11.20
CA VAL A 79 -5.76 16.54 -10.20
C VAL A 79 -6.98 15.79 -10.72
N PRO A 80 -6.99 14.43 -10.70
CA PRO A 80 -8.17 13.64 -11.07
C PRO A 80 -9.33 13.88 -10.10
N GLU A 81 -10.55 14.05 -10.64
CA GLU A 81 -11.76 14.30 -9.86
C GLU A 81 -12.69 13.07 -9.79
N ARG A 82 -12.53 12.12 -10.72
CA ARG A 82 -13.35 10.89 -10.83
C ARG A 82 -12.47 9.67 -10.79
N ILE A 83 -12.36 9.10 -9.60
CA ILE A 83 -11.36 8.07 -9.29
C ILE A 83 -12.04 6.71 -9.16
N VAL A 84 -11.55 5.74 -9.92
CA VAL A 84 -11.91 4.31 -9.79
C VAL A 84 -10.74 3.56 -9.16
N VAL A 85 -10.99 2.77 -8.11
CA VAL A 85 -9.93 2.07 -7.38
C VAL A 85 -10.27 0.60 -7.21
N PHE A 86 -9.40 -0.27 -7.73
CA PHE A 86 -9.50 -1.73 -7.53
C PHE A 86 -8.66 -2.22 -6.35
N ASP A 87 -7.54 -1.57 -6.05
CA ASP A 87 -6.66 -2.01 -4.97
C ASP A 87 -7.11 -1.44 -3.61
N TYR A 88 -7.43 -2.31 -2.66
CA TYR A 88 -7.92 -1.87 -1.35
C TYR A 88 -6.85 -1.24 -0.47
N GLY A 89 -5.57 -1.59 -0.67
CA GLY A 89 -4.48 -0.92 0.01
C GLY A 89 -4.33 0.52 -0.48
N PHE A 90 -4.45 0.74 -1.79
CA PHE A 90 -4.43 2.10 -2.33
C PHE A 90 -5.69 2.89 -1.97
N LEU A 91 -6.87 2.26 -1.96
CA LEU A 91 -8.12 2.87 -1.48
C LEU A 91 -7.99 3.31 -0.01
N ASP A 92 -7.40 2.48 0.83
CA ASP A 92 -7.07 2.79 2.22
C ASP A 92 -6.14 4.01 2.33
N THR A 93 -5.10 4.07 1.50
CA THR A 93 -4.19 5.22 1.45
C THR A 93 -4.92 6.50 1.04
N LEU A 94 -5.74 6.46 -0.02
CA LEU A 94 -6.54 7.62 -0.43
C LEU A 94 -7.50 8.07 0.69
N ASP A 95 -8.10 7.11 1.39
CA ASP A 95 -8.98 7.35 2.53
C ASP A 95 -8.25 8.01 3.71
N ALA A 96 -7.10 7.47 4.07
CA ALA A 96 -6.24 8.01 5.12
C ALA A 96 -5.81 9.45 4.85
N LEU A 97 -5.54 9.77 3.59
CA LEU A 97 -5.13 11.10 3.14
C LEU A 97 -6.31 12.07 2.94
N GLY A 98 -7.55 11.58 3.08
CA GLY A 98 -8.75 12.40 2.89
C GLY A 98 -8.97 12.82 1.44
N VAL A 99 -8.58 11.98 0.48
CA VAL A 99 -8.80 12.22 -0.94
C VAL A 99 -10.28 12.05 -1.27
N GLU A 100 -10.84 13.05 -1.91
CA GLU A 100 -12.21 13.05 -2.42
C GLU A 100 -12.27 12.58 -3.88
N GLY A 101 -13.48 12.41 -4.44
CA GLY A 101 -13.65 12.06 -5.86
C GLY A 101 -13.61 10.56 -6.17
N ILE A 102 -13.57 9.67 -5.18
CA ILE A 102 -13.72 8.24 -5.40
C ILE A 102 -15.15 7.95 -5.86
N VAL A 103 -15.30 7.47 -7.11
CA VAL A 103 -16.61 7.20 -7.73
C VAL A 103 -16.90 5.72 -7.91
N GLY A 104 -15.89 4.85 -7.87
CA GLY A 104 -16.05 3.41 -8.09
C GLY A 104 -15.11 2.54 -7.28
N VAL A 105 -15.65 1.50 -6.65
CA VAL A 105 -14.95 0.53 -5.80
C VAL A 105 -15.44 -0.88 -6.09
N ALA A 106 -14.59 -1.90 -5.96
CA ALA A 106 -14.90 -3.32 -6.20
C ALA A 106 -15.77 -3.90 -5.08
N LYS A 107 -17.07 -3.58 -5.07
CA LYS A 107 -18.02 -3.89 -3.98
C LYS A 107 -18.47 -5.36 -3.95
N ASP A 108 -18.25 -6.13 -5.00
CA ASP A 108 -18.59 -7.57 -5.04
C ASP A 108 -17.52 -8.46 -4.37
N SER A 109 -16.47 -7.85 -3.82
CA SER A 109 -15.52 -8.48 -2.90
C SER A 109 -15.74 -7.95 -1.47
N SER A 110 -15.37 -8.75 -0.46
CA SER A 110 -15.47 -8.31 0.94
C SER A 110 -14.58 -7.11 1.19
N LEU A 111 -15.16 -6.00 1.65
CA LEU A 111 -14.41 -4.83 2.10
C LEU A 111 -13.85 -5.08 3.50
N PRO A 112 -12.59 -4.72 3.78
CA PRO A 112 -12.07 -4.63 5.14
C PRO A 112 -12.90 -3.64 5.99
N ALA A 113 -12.99 -3.89 7.31
CA ALA A 113 -13.88 -3.13 8.19
C ALA A 113 -13.65 -1.60 8.14
N HIS A 114 -12.41 -1.16 8.04
CA HIS A 114 -12.06 0.27 7.95
C HIS A 114 -12.47 0.92 6.62
N LEU A 115 -12.76 0.12 5.57
CA LEU A 115 -13.22 0.57 4.26
C LEU A 115 -14.74 0.35 4.05
N GLU A 116 -15.48 -0.14 5.05
CA GLU A 116 -16.91 -0.49 4.92
C GLU A 116 -17.77 0.68 4.42
N LYS A 117 -17.38 1.93 4.68
CA LYS A 117 -18.09 3.11 4.16
C LYS A 117 -18.22 3.13 2.63
N TYR A 118 -17.29 2.50 1.90
CA TYR A 118 -17.32 2.41 0.44
C TYR A 118 -18.34 1.39 -0.09
N SER A 119 -19.04 0.66 0.79
CA SER A 119 -20.20 -0.17 0.42
C SER A 119 -21.44 0.66 0.10
N ALA A 120 -21.50 1.94 0.51
CA ALA A 120 -22.63 2.85 0.33
C ALA A 120 -23.01 3.06 -1.15
N ASP A 121 -24.28 3.39 -1.40
CA ASP A 121 -24.84 3.52 -2.77
C ASP A 121 -24.24 4.68 -3.58
N GLU A 122 -23.60 5.65 -2.92
CA GLU A 122 -22.94 6.77 -3.57
C GLU A 122 -21.69 6.36 -4.37
N TYR A 123 -21.08 5.22 -4.05
CA TYR A 123 -19.96 4.66 -4.79
C TYR A 123 -20.48 3.62 -5.79
N GLY A 124 -20.05 3.71 -7.05
CA GLY A 124 -20.37 2.74 -8.08
C GLY A 124 -19.75 1.38 -7.79
N ASN A 125 -20.48 0.30 -8.07
CA ASN A 125 -19.91 -1.04 -8.04
C ASN A 125 -19.16 -1.31 -9.34
N ILE A 126 -17.87 -1.63 -9.26
CA ILE A 126 -17.01 -1.95 -10.41
C ILE A 126 -16.70 -3.45 -10.52
N GLY A 127 -17.42 -4.30 -9.79
CA GLY A 127 -17.29 -5.76 -9.78
C GLY A 127 -16.48 -6.28 -8.60
N THR A 128 -15.76 -7.36 -8.84
CA THR A 128 -14.87 -7.97 -7.84
C THR A 128 -13.44 -7.45 -8.01
N LEU A 129 -12.59 -7.77 -7.03
CA LEU A 129 -11.12 -7.52 -7.14
C LEU A 129 -10.46 -8.29 -8.30
N LYS A 130 -11.15 -9.23 -8.97
CA LYS A 130 -10.60 -10.04 -10.05
C LYS A 130 -11.33 -9.88 -11.38
N GLU A 131 -12.60 -9.51 -11.34
CA GLU A 131 -13.48 -9.46 -12.50
C GLU A 131 -14.11 -8.06 -12.57
N PRO A 132 -13.53 -7.14 -13.36
CA PRO A 132 -14.05 -5.80 -13.58
C PRO A 132 -15.38 -5.82 -14.35
N LEU A 133 -16.33 -4.98 -13.96
CA LEU A 133 -17.55 -4.68 -14.71
C LEU A 133 -17.28 -3.49 -15.65
N LEU A 134 -16.69 -3.77 -16.83
CA LEU A 134 -16.16 -2.74 -17.74
C LEU A 134 -17.23 -1.71 -18.19
N GLU A 135 -18.49 -2.15 -18.42
CA GLU A 135 -19.59 -1.26 -18.78
C GLU A 135 -19.96 -0.30 -17.64
N ASP A 136 -20.00 -0.81 -16.40
CA ASP A 136 -20.30 0.00 -15.21
C ASP A 136 -19.17 0.99 -14.92
N ILE A 137 -17.90 0.57 -15.09
CA ILE A 137 -16.74 1.46 -14.98
C ILE A 137 -16.82 2.59 -16.00
N ALA A 138 -17.11 2.26 -17.28
CA ALA A 138 -17.24 3.25 -18.34
C ALA A 138 -18.38 4.26 -18.05
N ALA A 139 -19.49 3.79 -17.47
CA ALA A 139 -20.61 4.65 -17.07
C ALA A 139 -20.27 5.65 -15.95
N LEU A 140 -19.21 5.37 -15.16
CA LEU A 140 -18.69 6.28 -14.15
C LEU A 140 -17.84 7.40 -14.75
N GLU A 141 -17.46 7.35 -16.04
CA GLU A 141 -16.61 8.34 -16.72
C GLU A 141 -15.35 8.70 -15.89
N PRO A 142 -14.49 7.72 -15.53
CA PRO A 142 -13.36 7.97 -14.64
C PRO A 142 -12.24 8.77 -15.34
N ASP A 143 -11.63 9.69 -14.58
CA ASP A 143 -10.41 10.39 -14.99
C ASP A 143 -9.17 9.51 -14.82
N VAL A 144 -9.23 8.58 -13.84
CA VAL A 144 -8.16 7.64 -13.53
C VAL A 144 -8.70 6.32 -13.00
N ILE A 145 -8.02 5.23 -13.34
CA ILE A 145 -8.28 3.89 -12.77
C ILE A 145 -7.00 3.37 -12.13
N PHE A 146 -7.04 3.13 -10.82
CA PHE A 146 -5.95 2.51 -10.07
C PHE A 146 -6.13 1.01 -9.97
N ILE A 147 -5.10 0.26 -10.37
CA ILE A 147 -5.10 -1.20 -10.42
C ILE A 147 -3.94 -1.83 -9.66
N SER A 148 -4.05 -3.13 -9.39
CA SER A 148 -2.95 -3.97 -8.90
C SER A 148 -2.79 -5.25 -9.72
N GLY A 149 -1.98 -6.19 -9.26
CA GLY A 149 -1.71 -7.44 -9.97
C GLY A 149 -2.94 -8.27 -10.34
N ARG A 150 -4.05 -8.13 -9.56
CA ARG A 150 -5.29 -8.85 -9.86
C ARG A 150 -5.98 -8.41 -11.14
N GLN A 151 -5.81 -7.14 -11.54
CA GLN A 151 -6.43 -6.55 -12.73
C GLN A 151 -5.45 -6.44 -13.91
N ALA A 152 -4.21 -6.88 -13.77
CA ALA A 152 -3.18 -6.78 -14.81
C ALA A 152 -3.64 -7.32 -16.18
N THR A 153 -4.42 -8.41 -16.18
CA THR A 153 -4.99 -9.01 -17.41
C THR A 153 -6.00 -8.11 -18.15
N PHE A 154 -6.56 -7.14 -17.45
CA PHE A 154 -7.54 -6.20 -17.98
C PHE A 154 -6.95 -4.83 -18.32
N TYR A 155 -5.65 -4.65 -18.16
CA TYR A 155 -4.99 -3.34 -18.31
C TYR A 155 -5.33 -2.65 -19.63
N GLU A 156 -5.19 -3.35 -20.76
CA GLU A 156 -5.50 -2.79 -22.09
C GLU A 156 -6.98 -2.47 -22.26
N GLN A 157 -7.88 -3.29 -21.70
CA GLN A 157 -9.33 -3.04 -21.76
C GLN A 157 -9.74 -1.83 -20.89
N LEU A 158 -9.10 -1.65 -19.76
CA LEU A 158 -9.31 -0.48 -18.90
C LEU A 158 -8.78 0.79 -19.57
N LYS A 159 -7.69 0.71 -20.33
CA LYS A 159 -7.17 1.83 -21.14
C LYS A 159 -8.11 2.25 -22.30
N GLU A 160 -9.03 1.38 -22.73
CA GLU A 160 -10.09 1.76 -23.68
C GLU A 160 -11.14 2.68 -23.04
N ILE A 161 -11.28 2.66 -21.70
CA ILE A 161 -12.21 3.51 -20.94
C ILE A 161 -11.57 4.87 -20.66
N THR A 162 -10.36 4.87 -20.08
CA THR A 162 -9.54 6.07 -19.87
C THR A 162 -8.07 5.71 -20.10
N PRO A 163 -7.27 6.59 -20.76
CA PRO A 163 -5.83 6.33 -20.93
C PRO A 163 -5.07 6.32 -19.60
N ASN A 164 -5.65 6.86 -18.55
CA ASN A 164 -5.02 7.04 -17.25
C ASN A 164 -5.26 5.81 -16.36
N VAL A 165 -4.60 4.70 -16.66
CA VAL A 165 -4.61 3.48 -15.83
C VAL A 165 -3.25 3.34 -15.16
N VAL A 166 -3.20 3.43 -13.82
CA VAL A 166 -1.96 3.42 -13.03
C VAL A 166 -1.90 2.15 -12.18
N PHE A 167 -0.79 1.42 -12.28
CA PHE A 167 -0.52 0.29 -11.40
C PHE A 167 0.06 0.79 -10.08
N VAL A 168 -0.64 0.49 -8.97
CA VAL A 168 -0.31 0.95 -7.61
C VAL A 168 -0.13 -0.19 -6.61
N GLY A 169 -0.25 -1.45 -7.07
CA GLY A 169 -0.16 -2.62 -6.20
C GLY A 169 1.22 -2.85 -5.63
N THR A 170 1.28 -3.50 -4.47
CA THR A 170 2.52 -4.05 -3.91
C THR A 170 2.91 -5.34 -4.61
N VAL A 171 4.20 -5.70 -4.55
CA VAL A 171 4.74 -6.99 -5.03
C VAL A 171 5.42 -7.74 -3.91
N ASP A 172 5.35 -9.09 -3.96
CA ASP A 172 5.74 -9.95 -2.85
C ASP A 172 7.22 -9.85 -2.48
N ASP A 173 8.10 -9.71 -3.45
CA ASP A 173 9.57 -9.66 -3.29
C ASP A 173 10.12 -8.24 -3.04
N ASP A 174 9.27 -7.24 -3.11
CA ASP A 174 9.61 -5.83 -2.82
C ASP A 174 8.44 -5.08 -2.18
N TYR A 175 7.78 -5.74 -1.21
CA TYR A 175 6.54 -5.27 -0.63
C TYR A 175 6.64 -3.86 -0.07
N TRP A 176 7.64 -3.62 0.77
CA TRP A 176 7.74 -2.36 1.50
C TRP A 176 8.07 -1.17 0.59
N ASN A 177 8.98 -1.34 -0.36
CA ASN A 177 9.31 -0.26 -1.29
C ASN A 177 8.14 0.04 -2.24
N THR A 178 7.42 -0.98 -2.70
CA THR A 178 6.24 -0.77 -3.55
C THR A 178 5.05 -0.18 -2.78
N PHE A 179 4.91 -0.48 -1.47
CA PHE A 179 3.99 0.21 -0.57
C PHE A 179 4.34 1.70 -0.47
N LEU A 180 5.59 2.03 -0.14
CA LEU A 180 6.02 3.43 -0.05
C LEU A 180 5.87 4.18 -1.38
N ALA A 181 6.15 3.51 -2.51
CA ALA A 181 5.93 4.08 -3.83
C ALA A 181 4.44 4.37 -4.11
N SER A 182 3.52 3.49 -3.67
CA SER A 182 2.09 3.74 -3.82
C SER A 182 1.61 4.91 -2.98
N VAL A 183 2.12 5.06 -1.75
CA VAL A 183 1.86 6.22 -0.89
C VAL A 183 2.37 7.51 -1.54
N ASP A 184 3.58 7.49 -2.09
CA ASP A 184 4.18 8.64 -2.79
C ASP A 184 3.35 9.06 -4.02
N ILE A 185 2.82 8.09 -4.78
CA ILE A 185 1.90 8.36 -5.89
C ILE A 185 0.65 9.10 -5.39
N ALA A 186 0.00 8.58 -4.35
CA ALA A 186 -1.20 9.20 -3.79
C ALA A 186 -0.90 10.60 -3.25
N ALA A 187 0.16 10.74 -2.45
CA ALA A 187 0.55 12.00 -1.84
C ALA A 187 0.81 13.09 -2.88
N LYS A 188 1.63 12.83 -3.89
CA LYS A 188 1.98 13.79 -4.94
C LYS A 188 0.81 14.15 -5.84
N LEU A 189 0.04 13.13 -6.29
CA LEU A 189 -1.05 13.36 -7.25
C LEU A 189 -2.19 14.19 -6.63
N PHE A 190 -2.38 14.09 -5.32
CA PHE A 190 -3.49 14.73 -4.60
C PHE A 190 -3.05 15.84 -3.61
N ASP A 191 -1.78 16.28 -3.67
CA ASP A 191 -1.22 17.34 -2.79
C ASP A 191 -1.42 17.00 -1.30
N LYS A 192 -0.96 15.80 -0.89
CA LYS A 192 -1.15 15.19 0.42
C LYS A 192 0.15 14.70 1.08
N GLU A 193 1.29 15.29 0.72
CA GLU A 193 2.60 14.86 1.21
C GLU A 193 2.72 15.03 2.73
N ALA A 194 2.15 16.11 3.28
CA ALA A 194 2.22 16.36 4.72
C ALA A 194 1.42 15.33 5.53
N GLU A 195 0.21 14.97 5.06
CA GLU A 195 -0.63 13.95 5.67
C GLU A 195 0.01 12.57 5.55
N ALA A 196 0.62 12.26 4.40
CA ALA A 196 1.34 11.01 4.20
C ALA A 196 2.55 10.90 5.14
N GLU A 197 3.36 11.96 5.31
CA GLU A 197 4.49 12.00 6.23
C GLU A 197 4.02 11.75 7.69
N GLU A 198 2.89 12.33 8.11
CA GLU A 198 2.33 12.11 9.44
C GLU A 198 1.95 10.63 9.66
N TYR A 199 1.31 9.99 8.67
CA TYR A 199 0.96 8.57 8.76
C TYR A 199 2.19 7.66 8.76
N LEU A 200 3.16 7.92 7.86
CA LEU A 200 4.39 7.14 7.80
C LEU A 200 5.20 7.25 9.10
N ALA A 201 5.23 8.41 9.76
CA ALA A 201 5.86 8.54 11.06
C ALA A 201 5.21 7.68 12.15
N LYS A 202 3.89 7.48 12.11
CA LYS A 202 3.18 6.56 13.02
C LYS A 202 3.55 5.10 12.74
N ILE A 203 3.63 4.73 11.47
CA ILE A 203 4.04 3.39 11.03
C ILE A 203 5.49 3.12 11.46
N ASP A 204 6.41 4.08 11.25
CA ASP A 204 7.81 3.95 11.67
C ASP A 204 7.93 3.75 13.18
N SER A 205 7.17 4.49 13.99
CA SER A 205 7.14 4.31 15.44
C SER A 205 6.61 2.93 15.85
N ALA A 206 5.58 2.45 15.18
CA ALA A 206 5.02 1.12 15.42
C ALA A 206 5.99 0.01 14.97
N LEU A 207 6.75 0.23 13.89
CA LEU A 207 7.81 -0.67 13.44
C LEU A 207 8.95 -0.77 14.45
N GLU A 208 9.38 0.35 15.06
CA GLU A 208 10.38 0.31 16.12
C GLU A 208 9.89 -0.53 17.30
N GLU A 209 8.62 -0.40 17.69
CA GLU A 209 8.03 -1.15 18.80
C GLU A 209 7.91 -2.64 18.50
N ILE A 210 7.42 -3.03 17.32
CA ILE A 210 7.29 -4.44 16.95
C ILE A 210 8.65 -5.11 16.75
N ASN A 211 9.63 -4.41 16.20
CA ASN A 211 11.01 -4.90 16.09
C ASN A 211 11.61 -5.21 17.47
N ALA A 212 11.42 -4.32 18.44
CA ALA A 212 11.87 -4.56 19.82
C ALA A 212 11.13 -5.74 20.47
N LEU A 213 9.84 -5.96 20.17
CA LEU A 213 9.07 -7.11 20.63
C LEU A 213 9.57 -8.41 20.00
N ALA A 214 9.83 -8.39 18.67
CA ALA A 214 10.27 -9.56 17.90
C ALA A 214 11.63 -10.11 18.37
N GLU A 215 12.50 -9.27 18.95
CA GLU A 215 13.78 -9.70 19.54
C GLU A 215 13.61 -10.73 20.67
N ASN A 216 12.44 -10.81 21.32
CA ASN A 216 12.13 -11.76 22.38
C ASN A 216 11.86 -13.19 21.87
N TYR A 217 11.77 -13.37 20.54
CA TYR A 217 11.43 -14.64 19.91
C TYR A 217 12.53 -15.10 18.96
N ASP A 218 12.97 -16.34 19.12
CA ASP A 218 14.03 -16.91 18.30
C ASP A 218 13.50 -17.50 16.99
N THR A 219 12.23 -17.93 16.96
CA THR A 219 11.61 -18.55 15.79
C THR A 219 10.15 -18.19 15.64
N SER A 220 9.72 -17.98 14.43
CA SER A 220 8.32 -17.73 14.08
C SER A 220 7.95 -18.40 12.75
N LEU A 221 6.67 -18.63 12.53
CA LEU A 221 6.15 -19.14 11.27
C LEU A 221 4.89 -18.39 10.90
N VAL A 222 4.86 -17.80 9.71
CA VAL A 222 3.66 -17.21 9.12
C VAL A 222 2.96 -18.27 8.29
N THR A 223 1.66 -18.47 8.57
CA THR A 223 0.80 -19.41 7.85
C THR A 223 -0.48 -18.73 7.38
N MET A 224 -1.08 -19.29 6.33
CA MET A 224 -2.40 -18.91 5.85
C MET A 224 -3.29 -20.14 5.85
N TYR A 225 -4.44 -20.02 6.52
CA TYR A 225 -5.47 -21.04 6.54
C TYR A 225 -6.48 -20.80 5.42
N ASN A 226 -6.77 -21.84 4.66
CA ASN A 226 -7.76 -21.82 3.58
C ASN A 226 -8.51 -23.14 3.52
N GLU A 227 -9.76 -23.15 3.96
CA GLU A 227 -10.69 -24.31 3.83
C GLU A 227 -10.10 -25.64 4.32
N GLY A 228 -9.39 -25.63 5.45
CA GLY A 228 -8.79 -26.83 6.05
C GLY A 228 -7.32 -27.05 5.69
N GLU A 229 -6.78 -26.31 4.74
CA GLU A 229 -5.38 -26.38 4.33
C GLU A 229 -4.56 -25.23 4.95
N LEU A 230 -3.31 -25.52 5.30
CA LEU A 230 -2.34 -24.53 5.76
C LEU A 230 -1.22 -24.37 4.75
N SER A 231 -0.91 -23.14 4.41
CA SER A 231 0.27 -22.77 3.64
C SER A 231 1.22 -21.97 4.52
N GLY A 232 2.52 -22.26 4.48
CA GLY A 232 3.54 -21.48 5.19
C GLY A 232 4.29 -20.53 4.28
N PHE A 233 4.79 -19.45 4.87
CA PHE A 233 5.50 -18.38 4.20
C PHE A 233 6.86 -18.13 4.87
N SER A 234 7.85 -17.72 4.08
CA SER A 234 9.15 -17.27 4.54
C SER A 234 9.47 -15.89 3.98
N THR A 235 10.72 -15.44 4.10
CA THR A 235 11.22 -14.23 3.44
C THR A 235 10.99 -14.30 1.92
N ASN A 236 10.98 -13.17 1.24
CA ASN A 236 10.71 -13.05 -0.20
C ASN A 236 9.38 -13.69 -0.65
N SER A 237 8.36 -13.62 0.19
CA SER A 237 7.01 -14.12 -0.09
C SER A 237 5.98 -13.07 0.29
N ARG A 238 4.70 -13.33 -0.05
CA ARG A 238 3.59 -12.38 0.19
C ARG A 238 3.55 -11.77 1.59
N PHE A 239 3.94 -12.51 2.62
CA PHE A 239 3.98 -12.04 4.01
C PHE A 239 5.41 -11.97 4.56
N GLY A 240 6.40 -11.93 3.67
CA GLY A 240 7.82 -11.83 4.02
C GLY A 240 8.17 -10.63 4.87
N TYR A 241 7.40 -9.53 4.73
CA TYR A 241 7.57 -8.31 5.53
C TYR A 241 7.44 -8.54 7.04
N VAL A 242 6.76 -9.59 7.50
CA VAL A 242 6.72 -9.97 8.91
C VAL A 242 8.12 -10.33 9.42
N TYR A 243 8.95 -10.89 8.56
CA TYR A 243 10.35 -11.19 8.87
C TYR A 243 11.27 -10.01 8.59
N GLU A 244 11.11 -9.40 7.42
CA GLU A 244 12.04 -8.39 6.90
C GLU A 244 11.85 -7.02 7.55
N ASN A 245 10.59 -6.63 7.84
CA ASN A 245 10.26 -5.32 8.38
C ASN A 245 9.84 -5.37 9.87
N TYR A 246 9.10 -6.39 10.30
CA TYR A 246 8.71 -6.53 11.71
C TYR A 246 9.78 -7.21 12.58
N GLY A 247 10.82 -7.81 11.96
CA GLY A 247 11.98 -8.34 12.65
C GLY A 247 11.82 -9.75 13.25
N PHE A 248 10.70 -10.45 13.00
CA PHE A 248 10.54 -11.83 13.42
C PHE A 248 11.49 -12.74 12.63
N LYS A 249 11.97 -13.82 13.26
CA LYS A 249 12.91 -14.75 12.65
C LYS A 249 12.17 -15.98 12.14
N PRO A 250 12.27 -16.33 10.85
CA PRO A 250 11.61 -17.53 10.31
C PRO A 250 12.22 -18.80 10.89
N VAL A 251 11.40 -19.85 11.09
CA VAL A 251 11.87 -21.20 11.48
C VAL A 251 12.83 -21.77 10.45
N THR A 252 12.66 -21.41 9.19
CA THR A 252 13.52 -21.79 8.06
C THR A 252 13.31 -20.81 6.91
N GLU A 253 14.33 -20.64 6.08
CA GLU A 253 14.25 -19.89 4.83
C GLU A 253 13.93 -20.78 3.63
N ASP A 254 13.94 -22.11 3.80
CA ASP A 254 13.71 -23.11 2.75
C ASP A 254 12.22 -23.31 2.39
N ILE A 255 11.34 -22.38 2.78
CA ILE A 255 9.95 -22.40 2.35
C ILE A 255 9.87 -21.72 0.98
N ASN A 256 9.25 -22.41 0.03
CA ASN A 256 9.14 -21.92 -1.35
C ASN A 256 8.43 -20.54 -1.36
N ALA A 257 9.12 -19.55 -1.91
CA ALA A 257 8.57 -18.21 -2.11
C ALA A 257 7.47 -18.27 -3.18
N SER A 258 6.22 -18.34 -2.76
CA SER A 258 5.07 -18.19 -3.65
C SER A 258 4.03 -17.31 -2.98
N SER A 259 3.25 -16.57 -3.78
CA SER A 259 2.15 -15.73 -3.28
C SER A 259 1.05 -16.53 -2.55
N HIS A 260 1.09 -17.87 -2.61
CA HIS A 260 0.17 -18.76 -1.90
C HIS A 260 0.85 -19.62 -0.83
N GLY A 261 2.15 -19.42 -0.60
CA GLY A 261 2.95 -20.22 0.32
C GLY A 261 3.18 -21.65 -0.14
N SER A 262 3.83 -22.43 0.70
CA SER A 262 3.99 -23.89 0.53
C SER A 262 2.97 -24.60 1.37
N ASN A 263 2.28 -25.61 0.81
CA ASN A 263 1.34 -26.42 1.56
C ASN A 263 2.09 -27.23 2.64
N PHE A 264 1.68 -27.06 3.88
CA PHE A 264 2.18 -27.80 5.04
C PHE A 264 1.08 -28.66 5.63
N GLY A 265 1.46 -29.85 6.08
CA GLY A 265 0.66 -30.54 7.07
C GLY A 265 0.89 -29.95 8.47
N TYR A 266 -0.02 -30.23 9.38
CA TYR A 266 0.12 -29.86 10.80
C TYR A 266 1.38 -30.48 11.43
N GLU A 267 1.80 -31.64 10.93
CA GLU A 267 3.03 -32.32 11.36
C GLU A 267 4.28 -31.50 11.07
N ALA A 268 4.34 -30.81 9.91
CA ALA A 268 5.46 -29.94 9.59
C ALA A 268 5.56 -28.73 10.53
N ILE A 269 4.40 -28.18 10.94
CA ILE A 269 4.37 -27.09 11.94
C ILE A 269 4.89 -27.60 13.30
N LEU A 270 4.52 -28.84 13.67
CA LEU A 270 5.03 -29.45 14.91
C LEU A 270 6.54 -29.73 14.84
N ASP A 271 7.03 -30.17 13.68
CA ASP A 271 8.47 -30.42 13.47
C ASP A 271 9.29 -29.12 13.48
N PHE A 272 8.77 -28.02 12.96
CA PHE A 272 9.38 -26.71 13.07
C PHE A 272 9.32 -26.12 14.47
N ASP A 273 8.27 -26.44 15.21
CA ASP A 273 7.98 -25.98 16.58
C ASP A 273 8.26 -24.47 16.81
N PRO A 274 7.58 -23.56 16.07
CA PRO A 274 7.82 -22.13 16.21
C PRO A 274 7.45 -21.63 17.59
N GLN A 275 8.18 -20.60 18.09
CA GLN A 275 7.81 -19.89 19.32
C GLN A 275 6.59 -18.99 19.12
N VAL A 276 6.41 -18.44 17.91
CA VAL A 276 5.24 -17.67 17.49
C VAL A 276 4.69 -18.25 16.20
N LEU A 277 3.40 -18.55 16.16
CA LEU A 277 2.68 -19.01 14.98
C LEU A 277 1.66 -17.95 14.56
N PHE A 278 1.88 -17.30 13.43
CA PHE A 278 0.91 -16.40 12.82
C PHE A 278 -0.01 -17.17 11.89
N VAL A 279 -1.32 -16.93 12.00
CA VAL A 279 -2.32 -17.62 11.19
C VAL A 279 -3.26 -16.61 10.54
N ILE A 280 -3.11 -16.41 9.24
CA ILE A 280 -3.97 -15.53 8.43
C ILE A 280 -5.19 -16.30 7.98
N ASP A 281 -6.38 -15.81 8.29
CA ASP A 281 -7.65 -16.45 7.94
C ASP A 281 -8.16 -16.05 6.56
N ARG A 282 -7.64 -16.70 5.50
CA ARG A 282 -8.14 -16.47 4.14
C ARG A 282 -9.59 -16.94 3.95
N THR A 283 -10.02 -17.97 4.67
CA THR A 283 -11.40 -18.45 4.57
C THR A 283 -12.38 -17.35 5.01
N ALA A 284 -12.11 -16.69 6.15
CA ALA A 284 -12.92 -15.55 6.60
C ALA A 284 -12.88 -14.39 5.58
N ALA A 285 -11.70 -14.09 5.02
CA ALA A 285 -11.53 -13.02 4.04
C ALA A 285 -12.40 -13.21 2.77
N VAL A 286 -12.54 -14.45 2.30
CA VAL A 286 -13.23 -14.75 1.03
C VAL A 286 -14.70 -15.11 1.23
N SER A 287 -15.03 -15.87 2.29
CA SER A 287 -16.40 -16.40 2.54
C SER A 287 -17.15 -15.67 3.67
N GLY A 288 -16.48 -14.82 4.44
CA GLY A 288 -17.04 -14.09 5.56
C GLY A 288 -17.28 -14.91 6.83
N ASN A 289 -17.02 -16.22 6.81
CA ASN A 289 -17.24 -17.13 7.96
C ASN A 289 -16.06 -18.08 8.13
N SER A 290 -15.54 -18.17 9.36
CA SER A 290 -14.50 -19.13 9.71
C SER A 290 -14.57 -19.47 11.20
N ASN A 291 -14.21 -20.71 11.54
CA ASN A 291 -13.99 -21.18 12.91
C ASN A 291 -12.50 -21.51 13.10
N ILE A 292 -11.63 -20.61 12.66
CA ILE A 292 -10.18 -20.84 12.53
C ILE A 292 -9.55 -21.46 13.78
N LYS A 293 -9.93 -21.04 14.98
CA LYS A 293 -9.37 -21.61 16.23
C LYS A 293 -9.73 -23.08 16.39
N GLU A 294 -10.97 -23.45 16.14
CA GLU A 294 -11.43 -24.84 16.23
C GLU A 294 -10.77 -25.73 15.17
N ASP A 295 -10.56 -25.19 13.97
CA ASP A 295 -9.96 -25.90 12.86
C ASP A 295 -8.46 -26.11 13.02
N ILE A 296 -7.74 -25.10 13.57
CA ILE A 296 -6.28 -25.09 13.75
C ILE A 296 -5.88 -25.85 15.03
N GLU A 297 -6.57 -25.64 16.15
CA GLU A 297 -6.17 -26.16 17.47
C GLU A 297 -6.49 -27.66 17.65
N ASN A 298 -5.97 -28.48 16.72
CA ASN A 298 -6.07 -29.94 16.81
C ASN A 298 -5.01 -30.54 17.77
N ASP A 299 -5.02 -31.86 17.96
CA ASP A 299 -4.11 -32.55 18.88
C ASP A 299 -2.61 -32.43 18.50
N ILE A 300 -2.30 -32.11 17.24
CA ILE A 300 -0.92 -31.91 16.77
C ILE A 300 -0.47 -30.51 17.16
N ILE A 301 -1.24 -29.48 16.82
CA ILE A 301 -0.91 -28.08 17.12
C ILE A 301 -0.82 -27.83 18.64
N LYS A 302 -1.66 -28.49 19.43
CA LYS A 302 -1.59 -28.44 20.92
C LYS A 302 -0.25 -28.92 21.50
N GLN A 303 0.59 -29.59 20.72
CA GLN A 303 1.91 -30.05 21.16
C GLN A 303 3.01 -29.01 20.86
N THR A 304 2.75 -28.00 20.03
CA THR A 304 3.72 -26.95 19.68
C THR A 304 4.03 -26.02 20.86
N THR A 305 5.17 -25.37 20.81
CA THR A 305 5.58 -24.34 21.76
C THR A 305 4.65 -23.13 21.65
N ALA A 306 4.30 -22.70 20.44
CA ALA A 306 3.39 -21.58 20.21
C ALA A 306 2.03 -21.77 20.90
N TYR A 307 1.44 -22.97 20.84
CA TYR A 307 0.19 -23.25 21.53
C TYR A 307 0.34 -23.23 23.06
N LYS A 308 1.35 -23.92 23.58
CA LYS A 308 1.59 -24.04 25.03
C LYS A 308 1.84 -22.71 25.71
N GLU A 309 2.45 -21.79 25.00
CA GLU A 309 2.82 -20.45 25.48
C GLU A 309 1.78 -19.37 25.11
N ASN A 310 0.62 -19.77 24.53
CA ASN A 310 -0.44 -18.86 24.04
C ASN A 310 0.09 -17.82 23.03
N ARG A 311 0.90 -18.27 22.06
CA ARG A 311 1.52 -17.44 21.02
C ARG A 311 1.10 -17.86 19.61
N ILE A 312 -0.12 -18.41 19.47
CA ILE A 312 -0.78 -18.50 18.18
C ILE A 312 -1.53 -17.19 17.95
N VAL A 313 -1.07 -16.39 17.03
CA VAL A 313 -1.63 -15.09 16.66
C VAL A 313 -2.56 -15.29 15.47
N TYR A 314 -3.87 -15.16 15.71
CA TYR A 314 -4.89 -15.25 14.66
C TYR A 314 -5.11 -13.86 14.07
N LEU A 315 -4.71 -13.70 12.82
CA LEU A 315 -4.70 -12.42 12.12
C LEU A 315 -5.99 -12.21 11.33
N ASP A 316 -6.51 -10.98 11.34
CA ASP A 316 -7.74 -10.60 10.63
C ASP A 316 -7.61 -10.87 9.12
N GLY A 317 -8.44 -11.79 8.61
CA GLY A 317 -8.34 -12.24 7.21
C GLY A 317 -8.53 -11.11 6.20
N PRO A 318 -9.61 -10.31 6.26
CA PRO A 318 -9.82 -9.17 5.38
C PRO A 318 -8.66 -8.16 5.40
N LEU A 319 -8.15 -7.82 6.57
CA LEU A 319 -7.04 -6.88 6.73
C LEU A 319 -5.75 -7.41 6.09
N TRP A 320 -5.36 -8.65 6.39
CA TRP A 320 -4.09 -9.22 5.93
C TRP A 320 -4.14 -9.76 4.50
N TYR A 321 -5.28 -10.29 4.07
CA TYR A 321 -5.39 -10.94 2.77
C TYR A 321 -5.89 -10.01 1.65
N LEU A 322 -6.77 -9.05 1.94
CA LEU A 322 -7.40 -8.19 0.93
C LEU A 322 -6.85 -6.76 0.92
N SER A 323 -6.38 -6.23 2.06
CA SER A 323 -5.92 -4.85 2.21
C SER A 323 -4.43 -4.80 2.56
N GLY A 324 -3.59 -5.14 1.58
CA GLY A 324 -2.14 -4.98 1.72
C GLY A 324 -1.65 -3.68 1.11
N GLY A 325 -0.68 -3.00 1.76
CA GLY A 325 -0.01 -1.82 1.23
C GLY A 325 -0.81 -0.52 1.33
N GLY A 326 -1.62 -0.36 2.38
CA GLY A 326 -2.31 0.89 2.70
C GLY A 326 -1.86 1.50 4.01
N LEU A 327 -1.98 2.82 4.17
CA LEU A 327 -1.48 3.53 5.36
C LEU A 327 -2.17 3.07 6.65
N GLN A 328 -3.50 2.95 6.65
CA GLN A 328 -4.25 2.51 7.83
C GLN A 328 -4.04 1.01 8.07
N SER A 329 -4.06 0.21 7.00
CA SER A 329 -3.93 -1.24 7.13
C SER A 329 -2.53 -1.66 7.57
N GLU A 330 -1.46 -1.02 7.14
CA GLU A 330 -0.11 -1.35 7.64
C GLU A 330 0.04 -1.03 9.13
N LEU A 331 -0.45 0.13 9.57
CA LEU A 331 -0.46 0.46 10.99
C LEU A 331 -1.30 -0.54 11.79
N ALA A 332 -2.51 -0.85 11.33
CA ALA A 332 -3.43 -1.76 12.02
C ALA A 332 -2.86 -3.18 12.14
N LYS A 333 -2.16 -3.69 11.11
CA LYS A 333 -1.50 -5.01 11.18
C LYS A 333 -0.40 -5.06 12.24
N ILE A 334 0.41 -4.01 12.32
CA ILE A 334 1.47 -3.92 13.35
C ILE A 334 0.83 -3.87 14.74
N GLU A 335 -0.19 -3.03 14.92
CA GLU A 335 -0.90 -2.89 16.19
C GLU A 335 -1.60 -4.18 16.62
N GLU A 336 -2.20 -4.94 15.67
CA GLU A 336 -2.81 -6.25 15.94
C GLU A 336 -1.78 -7.23 16.50
N VAL A 337 -0.61 -7.36 15.86
CA VAL A 337 0.46 -8.24 16.35
C VAL A 337 0.98 -7.79 17.71
N LEU A 338 1.17 -6.48 17.92
CA LEU A 338 1.58 -5.93 19.21
C LEU A 338 0.57 -6.20 20.30
N ALA A 339 -0.73 -6.15 20.02
CA ALA A 339 -1.78 -6.42 21.00
C ALA A 339 -1.85 -7.88 21.42
N GLU A 340 -1.60 -8.82 20.50
CA GLU A 340 -1.70 -10.26 20.75
C GLU A 340 -0.43 -10.83 21.45
N LEU A 341 0.73 -10.18 21.30
CA LEU A 341 2.00 -10.68 21.85
C LEU A 341 2.51 -9.93 23.09
N LYS A 342 1.86 -8.84 23.52
CA LYS A 342 2.13 -8.12 24.79
C LYS A 342 1.36 -8.72 25.95
#